data_279a44058b7a36942bffd511845c98a0
#
_entry.id   279a44058b7a36942bffd511845c98a0
#
_cell.length_a   1.000
_cell.length_b   1.000
_cell.length_c   1.000
_cell.angle_alpha   90.00
_cell.angle_beta   90.00
_cell.angle_gamma   90.00
#
_symmetry.space_group_name_H-M   'P 1'
#
loop_
_entity.id
_entity.type
_entity.pdbx_description
1 polymer ?
#
loop_
_entity_poly.entity_id
_entity_poly.type
_entity_poly.pdbx_seq_one_letter_code
_entity_poly.pdbx_strand_id
1 'polypeptide(L)'
;MSKIKTVGIVGTGVIGTGWIIRNLAHNKIIHAYDQNKNLKNYVLKEIKRTSKSIKKLFGKKILIKNLKFFNSLEKALTNVDFVQESVLENYKVKTDLIQKISKYVESNVIISSSS
;
A
#
# COMPACT_ATOMS: atom_id res chain seq x y z
N MET A 1 -10.59 12.27 -14.39
CA MET A 1 -11.21 11.20 -13.58
C MET A 1 -10.17 10.11 -13.30
N SER A 2 -10.03 9.75 -12.05
CA SER A 2 -9.09 8.70 -11.69
C SER A 2 -9.66 7.33 -12.00
N LYS A 3 -8.90 6.51 -12.74
CA LYS A 3 -9.26 5.12 -13.00
C LYS A 3 -8.54 4.17 -12.06
N ILE A 4 -7.80 4.72 -11.10
CA ILE A 4 -7.08 3.91 -10.13
C ILE A 4 -8.06 3.35 -9.12
N LYS A 5 -8.19 2.03 -9.10
CA LYS A 5 -9.07 1.33 -8.16
C LYS A 5 -8.27 0.50 -7.17
N THR A 6 -7.20 -0.14 -7.63
CA THR A 6 -6.39 -1.04 -6.83
C THR A 6 -4.97 -0.49 -6.73
N VAL A 7 -4.50 -0.32 -5.51
CA VAL A 7 -3.18 0.23 -5.23
C VAL A 7 -2.33 -0.83 -4.55
N GLY A 8 -1.16 -1.10 -5.12
CA GLY A 8 -0.17 -1.94 -4.47
C GLY A 8 0.67 -1.09 -3.52
N ILE A 9 0.74 -1.50 -2.26
CA ILE A 9 1.58 -0.83 -1.27
C ILE A 9 2.71 -1.78 -0.92
N VAL A 10 3.92 -1.40 -1.28
CA VAL A 10 5.13 -2.18 -0.99
C VAL A 10 5.89 -1.46 0.11
N GLY A 11 5.99 -2.09 1.27
CA GLY A 11 6.53 -1.48 2.47
C GLY A 11 5.40 -0.94 3.34
N THR A 12 5.22 -1.55 4.51
CA THR A 12 4.11 -1.25 5.41
C THR A 12 4.57 -0.76 6.79
N GLY A 13 5.68 -0.02 6.82
CA GLY A 13 6.09 0.72 8.00
C GLY A 13 5.24 1.96 8.19
N VAL A 14 5.78 2.97 8.86
CA VAL A 14 5.02 4.19 9.19
C VAL A 14 4.48 4.87 7.94
N ILE A 15 5.35 5.09 6.94
CA ILE A 15 4.96 5.79 5.72
C ILE A 15 3.98 4.96 4.88
N GLY A 16 4.29 3.68 4.67
CA GLY A 16 3.41 2.80 3.90
C GLY A 16 2.05 2.64 4.53
N THR A 17 2.00 2.52 5.86
CA THR A 17 0.73 2.43 6.59
C THR A 17 -0.09 3.71 6.40
N GLY A 18 0.56 4.88 6.40
CA GLY A 18 -0.12 6.14 6.11
C GLY A 18 -0.78 6.13 4.74
N TRP A 19 -0.08 5.62 3.72
CA TRP A 19 -0.64 5.48 2.39
C TRP A 19 -1.81 4.50 2.34
N ILE A 20 -1.72 3.39 3.09
CA ILE A 20 -2.82 2.43 3.17
C ILE A 20 -4.08 3.10 3.72
N ILE A 21 -3.95 3.79 4.84
CA ILE A 21 -5.09 4.45 5.49
C ILE A 21 -5.70 5.49 4.57
N ARG A 22 -4.86 6.32 3.94
CA ARG A 22 -5.33 7.37 3.04
C ARG A 22 -6.11 6.79 1.85
N ASN A 23 -5.59 5.74 1.24
CA ASN A 23 -6.24 5.13 0.09
C ASN A 23 -7.51 4.38 0.48
N LEU A 24 -7.54 3.73 1.64
CA LEU A 24 -8.75 3.09 2.14
C LEU A 24 -9.85 4.14 2.38
N ALA A 25 -9.48 5.31 2.90
CA ALA A 25 -10.43 6.41 3.10
C ALA A 25 -11.02 6.92 1.79
N HIS A 26 -10.32 6.72 0.66
CA HIS A 26 -10.80 7.06 -0.67
C HIS A 26 -11.43 5.87 -1.40
N ASN A 27 -11.80 4.83 -0.67
CA ASN A 27 -12.48 3.64 -1.20
C ASN A 27 -11.67 2.85 -2.22
N LYS A 28 -10.33 2.91 -2.12
CA LYS A 28 -9.46 2.11 -2.97
C LYS A 28 -9.32 0.69 -2.41
N ILE A 29 -9.02 -0.25 -3.28
CA ILE A 29 -8.64 -1.60 -2.89
C ILE A 29 -7.12 -1.61 -2.72
N ILE A 30 -6.64 -2.16 -1.62
CA ILE A 30 -5.21 -2.15 -1.29
C ILE A 30 -4.66 -3.57 -1.28
N HIS A 31 -3.60 -3.77 -2.05
CA HIS A 31 -2.77 -4.97 -2.00
C HIS A 31 -1.48 -4.61 -1.28
N ALA A 32 -1.33 -5.07 -0.05
CA ALA A 32 -0.18 -4.71 0.78
C ALA A 32 0.83 -5.85 0.84
N TYR A 33 2.09 -5.49 0.76
CA TYR A 33 3.19 -6.43 0.89
C TYR A 33 4.33 -5.80 1.68
N ASP A 34 4.88 -6.56 2.61
CA ASP A 34 6.12 -6.21 3.30
C ASP A 34 6.90 -7.49 3.56
N GLN A 35 8.22 -7.41 3.44
CA GLN A 35 9.11 -8.50 3.76
C GLN A 35 8.99 -8.92 5.23
N ASN A 36 8.75 -7.94 6.10
CA ASN A 36 8.55 -8.17 7.52
C ASN A 36 7.07 -8.44 7.80
N LYS A 37 6.73 -9.70 7.96
CA LYS A 37 5.34 -10.14 8.17
C LYS A 37 4.75 -9.68 9.50
N ASN A 38 5.59 -9.28 10.45
CA ASN A 38 5.11 -8.76 11.73
C ASN A 38 4.44 -7.40 11.60
N LEU A 39 4.69 -6.69 10.50
CA LEU A 39 4.09 -5.39 10.28
C LEU A 39 2.60 -5.43 9.99
N LYS A 40 2.05 -6.59 9.65
CA LYS A 40 0.61 -6.72 9.45
C LYS A 40 -0.18 -6.28 10.68
N ASN A 41 0.23 -6.73 11.86
CA ASN A 41 -0.44 -6.35 13.10
C ASN A 41 -0.30 -4.85 13.38
N TYR A 42 0.85 -4.28 13.07
CA TYR A 42 1.06 -2.85 13.19
C TYR A 42 0.08 -2.06 12.32
N VAL A 43 -0.07 -2.46 11.06
CA VAL A 43 -0.99 -1.80 10.13
C VAL A 43 -2.42 -1.85 10.65
N LEU A 44 -2.87 -3.03 11.05
CA LEU A 44 -4.25 -3.20 11.53
C LEU A 44 -4.51 -2.38 12.78
N LYS A 45 -3.54 -2.31 13.68
CA LYS A 45 -3.65 -1.50 14.91
C LYS A 45 -3.76 -0.02 14.58
N GLU A 46 -2.94 0.47 13.64
CA GLU A 46 -2.98 1.88 13.24
C GLU A 46 -4.29 2.23 12.53
N ILE A 47 -4.82 1.34 11.71
CA ILE A 47 -6.12 1.56 11.07
C ILE A 47 -7.20 1.70 12.13
N LYS A 48 -7.22 0.82 13.11
CA LYS A 48 -8.20 0.86 14.19
C LYS A 48 -8.08 2.16 15.00
N ARG A 49 -6.85 2.57 15.28
CA ARG A 49 -6.60 3.79 16.06
C ARG A 49 -7.07 5.04 15.33
N THR A 50 -6.90 5.10 14.01
CA THR A 50 -7.18 6.32 13.24
C THR A 50 -8.57 6.36 12.63
N SER A 51 -9.26 5.22 12.52
CA SER A 51 -10.55 5.17 11.81
C SER A 51 -11.62 6.05 12.44
N LYS A 52 -11.64 6.15 13.77
CA LYS A 52 -12.59 7.02 14.46
C LYS A 52 -12.36 8.50 14.14
N SER A 53 -11.10 8.90 14.11
CA SER A 53 -10.73 10.30 13.81
C SER A 53 -11.08 10.64 12.38
N ILE A 54 -10.83 9.74 11.44
CA ILE A 54 -11.14 9.96 10.03
C ILE A 54 -12.65 10.10 9.83
N LYS A 55 -13.44 9.25 10.48
CA LYS A 55 -14.90 9.34 10.39
C LYS A 55 -15.40 10.64 10.99
N LYS A 56 -14.86 11.02 12.15
CA LYS A 56 -15.27 12.24 12.85
C LYS A 56 -14.92 13.52 12.08
N LEU A 57 -13.70 13.57 11.52
CA LEU A 57 -13.18 14.77 10.87
C LEU A 57 -13.64 14.91 9.43
N PHE A 58 -13.75 13.81 8.70
CA PHE A 58 -13.98 13.83 7.25
C PHE A 58 -15.27 13.12 6.83
N GLY A 59 -15.99 12.52 7.77
CA GLY A 59 -17.21 11.78 7.44
C GLY A 59 -16.96 10.53 6.63
N LYS A 60 -15.73 10.06 6.56
CA LYS A 60 -15.35 8.89 5.74
C LYS A 60 -15.16 7.65 6.59
N LYS A 61 -15.60 6.51 6.06
CA LYS A 61 -15.48 5.23 6.71
C LYS A 61 -14.38 4.41 6.04
N ILE A 62 -13.49 3.84 6.84
CA ILE A 62 -12.46 2.93 6.34
C ILE A 62 -13.02 1.52 6.28
N LEU A 63 -13.01 0.92 5.08
CA LEU A 63 -13.51 -0.44 4.87
C LEU A 63 -12.33 -1.42 4.87
N ILE A 64 -12.15 -2.12 5.98
CA ILE A 64 -11.06 -3.10 6.13
C ILE A 64 -11.13 -4.20 5.07
N LYS A 65 -12.33 -4.53 4.59
CA LYS A 65 -12.49 -5.56 3.57
C LYS A 65 -11.76 -5.24 2.27
N ASN A 66 -11.43 -3.96 2.05
CA ASN A 66 -10.70 -3.54 0.86
C ASN A 66 -9.18 -3.70 1.00
N LEU A 67 -8.70 -4.11 2.16
CA LEU A 67 -7.28 -4.33 2.41
C LEU A 67 -6.96 -5.82 2.41
N LYS A 68 -5.99 -6.21 1.58
CA LYS A 68 -5.49 -7.58 1.53
C LYS A 68 -3.98 -7.58 1.69
N PHE A 69 -3.48 -8.47 2.55
CA PHE A 69 -2.05 -8.69 2.74
C PHE A 69 -1.63 -9.91 1.93
N PHE A 70 -0.50 -9.81 1.25
CA PHE A 70 0.02 -10.88 0.40
C PHE A 70 1.37 -11.36 0.91
N ASN A 71 1.65 -12.64 0.69
CA ASN A 71 2.91 -13.26 1.08
C ASN A 71 4.00 -13.13 0.03
N SER A 72 3.66 -12.72 -1.17
CA SER A 72 4.64 -12.55 -2.24
C SER A 72 4.39 -11.22 -2.95
N LEU A 73 5.49 -10.61 -3.39
CA LEU A 73 5.44 -9.37 -4.14
C LEU A 73 4.67 -9.55 -5.45
N GLU A 74 4.92 -10.65 -6.15
CA GLU A 74 4.25 -10.94 -7.42
C GLU A 74 2.73 -10.97 -7.25
N LYS A 75 2.24 -11.69 -6.24
CA LYS A 75 0.81 -11.81 -6.00
C LYS A 75 0.20 -10.45 -5.60
N ALA A 76 0.91 -9.71 -4.77
CA ALA A 76 0.43 -8.39 -4.33
C ALA A 76 0.25 -7.44 -5.51
N LEU A 77 1.12 -7.53 -6.50
CA LEU A 77 1.13 -6.60 -7.63
C LEU A 77 0.29 -7.06 -8.81
N THR A 78 -0.38 -8.21 -8.71
CA THR A 78 -1.26 -8.70 -9.76
C THR A 78 -2.48 -7.79 -9.88
N ASN A 79 -2.70 -7.24 -11.08
CA ASN A 79 -3.87 -6.40 -11.41
C ASN A 79 -3.96 -5.10 -10.61
N VAL A 80 -2.83 -4.56 -10.16
CA VAL A 80 -2.85 -3.23 -9.54
C VAL A 80 -2.78 -2.14 -10.61
N ASP A 81 -3.36 -0.99 -10.28
CA ASP A 81 -3.38 0.18 -11.17
C ASP A 81 -2.29 1.17 -10.85
N PHE A 82 -1.76 1.12 -9.65
CA PHE A 82 -0.75 2.04 -9.13
C PHE A 82 0.04 1.34 -8.05
N VAL A 83 1.34 1.63 -7.94
CA VAL A 83 2.18 1.09 -6.89
C VAL A 83 2.83 2.22 -6.11
N GLN A 84 2.70 2.17 -4.79
CA GLN A 84 3.41 3.06 -3.88
C GLN A 84 4.47 2.24 -3.15
N GLU A 85 5.74 2.56 -3.34
CA GLU A 85 6.85 1.92 -2.66
C GLU A 85 7.33 2.83 -1.53
N SER A 86 7.44 2.28 -0.31
CA SER A 86 7.78 3.05 0.89
C SER A 86 8.78 2.31 1.77
N VAL A 87 9.67 1.53 1.17
CA VAL A 87 10.69 0.78 1.90
C VAL A 87 11.82 1.73 2.30
N LEU A 88 12.14 1.74 3.59
CA LEU A 88 13.23 2.58 4.13
C LEU A 88 14.55 1.82 4.09
N GLU A 89 15.09 1.65 2.89
CA GLU A 89 16.34 0.94 2.68
C GLU A 89 17.33 1.82 1.94
N ASN A 90 18.56 1.33 1.75
CA ASN A 90 19.57 2.08 1.02
C ASN A 90 19.23 2.13 -0.47
N TYR A 91 19.92 2.99 -1.19
CA TYR A 91 19.67 3.25 -2.60
C TYR A 91 19.69 1.99 -3.47
N LYS A 92 20.67 1.11 -3.23
CA LYS A 92 20.81 -0.11 -4.00
C LYS A 92 19.61 -1.04 -3.82
N VAL A 93 19.17 -1.21 -2.57
CA VAL A 93 18.02 -2.05 -2.24
C VAL A 93 16.76 -1.50 -2.91
N LYS A 94 16.57 -0.19 -2.85
CA LYS A 94 15.42 0.44 -3.51
C LYS A 94 15.45 0.26 -5.03
N THR A 95 16.61 0.42 -5.64
CA THR A 95 16.75 0.26 -7.09
C THR A 95 16.41 -1.16 -7.52
N ASP A 96 16.92 -2.15 -6.80
CA ASP A 96 16.63 -3.56 -7.08
C ASP A 96 15.16 -3.87 -6.90
N LEU A 97 14.54 -3.32 -5.85
CA LEU A 97 13.13 -3.52 -5.58
C LEU A 97 12.25 -2.90 -6.66
N ILE A 98 12.56 -1.68 -7.09
CA ILE A 98 11.81 -1.01 -8.16
C ILE A 98 11.88 -1.82 -9.45
N GLN A 99 13.05 -2.40 -9.76
CA GLN A 99 13.20 -3.25 -10.93
C GLN A 99 12.32 -4.50 -10.83
N LYS A 100 12.24 -5.11 -9.65
CA LYS A 100 11.36 -6.27 -9.43
C LYS A 100 9.89 -5.87 -9.58
N ILE A 101 9.51 -4.74 -9.00
CA ILE A 101 8.14 -4.24 -9.12
C ILE A 101 7.78 -4.06 -10.60
N SER A 102 8.68 -3.47 -11.37
CA SER A 102 8.45 -3.23 -12.79
C SER A 102 8.20 -4.52 -13.59
N LYS A 103 8.75 -5.64 -13.14
CA LYS A 103 8.53 -6.93 -13.80
C LYS A 103 7.13 -7.50 -13.56
N TYR A 104 6.50 -7.12 -12.46
CA TYR A 104 5.23 -7.72 -12.04
C TYR A 104 4.02 -6.86 -12.39
N VAL A 105 4.22 -5.65 -12.90
CA VAL A 105 3.13 -4.76 -13.26
C VAL A 105 3.14 -4.48 -14.76
N GLU A 106 2.01 -4.07 -15.28
CA GLU A 106 1.92 -3.69 -16.69
C GLU A 106 2.64 -2.36 -16.93
N SER A 107 3.04 -2.13 -18.17
CA SER A 107 3.89 -0.98 -18.51
C SER A 107 3.24 0.37 -18.25
N ASN A 108 1.91 0.42 -18.20
CA ASN A 108 1.18 1.66 -17.95
C ASN A 108 0.95 1.96 -16.46
N VAL A 109 1.39 1.05 -15.56
CA VAL A 109 1.22 1.23 -14.13
C VAL A 109 2.30 2.19 -13.63
N ILE A 110 1.87 3.20 -12.88
CA ILE A 110 2.79 4.18 -12.28
C ILE A 110 3.34 3.60 -10.99
N ILE A 111 4.66 3.68 -10.84
CA ILE A 111 5.36 3.27 -9.61
C ILE A 111 5.90 4.54 -8.96
N SER A 112 5.39 4.86 -7.78
CA SER A 112 5.84 6.01 -6.99
C SER A 112 6.69 5.53 -5.83
N SER A 113 7.80 6.19 -5.57
CA SER A 113 8.69 5.83 -4.47
C SER A 113 8.73 6.96 -3.45
N SER A 114 8.55 6.59 -2.19
CA SER A 114 8.70 7.50 -1.05
C SER A 114 9.99 7.15 -0.31
N SER A 115 10.82 8.12 -0.10
CA SER A 115 12.07 7.91 0.65
C SER A 115 12.12 8.78 1.88
#